data_251441715b93b495b8bdf96f2f9dddce
#
_entry.id   251441715b93b495b8bdf96f2f9dddce
#
_cell.length_a   1.000
_cell.length_b   1.000
_cell.length_c   1.000
_cell.angle_alpha   90.00
_cell.angle_beta   90.00
_cell.angle_gamma   90.00
#
_symmetry.space_group_name_H-M   'P 1'
#
loop_
_entity.id
_entity.type
_entity.pdbx_description
1 polymer ?
#
loop_
_entity_poly.entity_id
_entity_poly.type
_entity_poly.pdbx_seq_one_letter_code
_entity_poly.pdbx_strand_id
1 'polypeptide(L)'
;MARGINTRCLHLEELEGKADNYGAISYPIYQTATYAHPGVGQSTGYDYSRLQNPTREVLEKTVANLENGTEAFALTTGMAAITLTMELFKPGDNIIVEADIYGGSTRLFDNVCSKNNYEITYLDCSRENIECRIKAVSYTHLRAHETRSN
;
A
#
# COMPACT_ATOMS: atom_id res chain seq x y z
N MET A 1 -2.31 -19.86 -20.47
CA MET A 1 -2.36 -18.56 -21.18
C MET A 1 -2.42 -17.46 -20.16
N ALA A 2 -1.64 -16.38 -20.32
CA ALA A 2 -1.73 -15.24 -19.41
C ALA A 2 -3.13 -14.60 -19.53
N ARG A 3 -3.79 -14.35 -18.41
CA ARG A 3 -5.10 -13.68 -18.36
C ARG A 3 -4.99 -12.22 -18.77
N GLY A 4 -5.95 -11.71 -19.53
CA GLY A 4 -6.05 -10.30 -19.86
C GLY A 4 -6.37 -9.46 -18.62
N ILE A 5 -6.06 -8.13 -18.68
CA ILE A 5 -6.21 -7.22 -17.54
C ILE A 5 -7.64 -7.21 -16.96
N ASN A 6 -8.67 -7.23 -17.79
CA ASN A 6 -10.06 -7.27 -17.34
C ASN A 6 -10.37 -8.51 -16.49
N THR A 7 -9.84 -9.67 -16.89
CA THR A 7 -9.99 -10.91 -16.12
C THR A 7 -9.21 -10.84 -14.81
N ARG A 8 -8.01 -10.28 -14.81
CA ARG A 8 -7.19 -10.09 -13.60
C ARG A 8 -7.85 -9.15 -12.59
N CYS A 9 -8.59 -8.15 -13.05
CA CYS A 9 -9.34 -7.27 -12.15
C CYS A 9 -10.47 -8.00 -11.39
N LEU A 10 -11.02 -9.05 -11.96
CA LEU A 10 -12.18 -9.77 -11.41
C LEU A 10 -11.82 -11.11 -10.75
N HIS A 11 -10.76 -11.74 -11.21
CA HIS A 11 -10.39 -13.10 -10.82
C HIS A 11 -8.88 -13.21 -10.58
N LEU A 12 -8.51 -13.53 -9.35
CA LEU A 12 -7.14 -13.83 -8.95
C LEU A 12 -6.93 -15.35 -8.95
N GLU A 13 -5.98 -15.84 -9.74
CA GLU A 13 -5.62 -17.27 -9.78
C GLU A 13 -5.22 -17.82 -8.42
N GLU A 14 -4.53 -17.00 -7.62
CA GLU A 14 -4.04 -17.36 -6.28
C GLU A 14 -5.15 -17.61 -5.26
N LEU A 15 -6.34 -17.08 -5.50
CA LEU A 15 -7.50 -17.23 -4.61
C LEU A 15 -8.52 -18.22 -5.13
N GLU A 16 -8.36 -18.71 -6.37
CA GLU A 16 -9.26 -19.72 -6.93
C GLU A 16 -9.14 -21.03 -6.14
N GLY A 17 -10.28 -21.50 -5.62
CA GLY A 17 -10.38 -22.75 -4.86
C GLY A 17 -9.91 -22.69 -3.42
N LYS A 18 -9.46 -21.53 -2.90
CA LYS A 18 -9.02 -21.40 -1.50
C LYS A 18 -10.13 -21.01 -0.53
N ALA A 19 -11.22 -20.44 -1.01
CA ALA A 19 -12.37 -20.09 -0.18
C ALA A 19 -13.52 -21.04 -0.43
N ASP A 20 -14.08 -21.61 0.62
CA ASP A 20 -15.40 -22.27 0.55
C ASP A 20 -16.46 -21.17 0.39
N ASN A 21 -16.68 -20.77 -0.85
CA ASN A 21 -17.61 -19.73 -1.25
C ASN A 21 -18.88 -20.27 -1.91
N TYR A 22 -19.15 -21.56 -1.73
CA TYR A 22 -20.32 -22.25 -2.28
C TYR A 22 -20.45 -22.12 -3.80
N GLY A 23 -19.34 -21.96 -4.51
CA GLY A 23 -19.32 -21.77 -5.97
C GLY A 23 -19.68 -20.36 -6.42
N ALA A 24 -19.68 -19.37 -5.55
CA ALA A 24 -19.87 -17.98 -5.91
C ALA A 24 -18.77 -17.50 -6.87
N ILE A 25 -19.15 -16.81 -7.94
CA ILE A 25 -18.21 -16.27 -8.92
C ILE A 25 -17.47 -15.05 -8.37
N SER A 26 -18.17 -14.23 -7.56
CA SER A 26 -17.60 -13.07 -6.87
C SER A 26 -17.06 -13.46 -5.51
N TYR A 27 -16.00 -12.79 -5.06
CA TYR A 27 -15.46 -13.01 -3.71
C TYR A 27 -16.46 -12.61 -2.65
N PRO A 28 -16.61 -13.39 -1.57
CA PRO A 28 -17.49 -13.06 -0.45
C PRO A 28 -17.06 -11.79 0.29
N ILE A 29 -18.02 -11.05 0.84
CA ILE A 29 -17.77 -9.93 1.75
C ILE A 29 -17.89 -10.40 3.18
N TYR A 30 -16.80 -10.35 3.93
CA TYR A 30 -16.75 -10.75 5.34
C TYR A 30 -16.98 -9.56 6.26
N GLN A 31 -18.23 -9.38 6.68
CA GLN A 31 -18.65 -8.33 7.61
C GLN A 31 -18.56 -8.83 9.07
N THR A 32 -17.35 -9.05 9.53
CA THR A 32 -17.11 -9.49 10.90
C THR A 32 -15.91 -8.77 11.52
N ALA A 33 -15.91 -8.61 12.83
CA ALA A 33 -14.78 -8.06 13.58
C ALA A 33 -13.81 -9.15 14.02
N THR A 34 -14.33 -10.31 14.45
CA THR A 34 -13.56 -11.40 15.05
C THR A 34 -13.82 -12.71 14.33
N TYR A 35 -12.90 -13.64 14.47
CA TYR A 35 -12.96 -14.98 13.87
C TYR A 35 -12.85 -16.05 14.95
N ALA A 36 -13.58 -17.16 14.77
CA ALA A 36 -13.49 -18.29 15.68
C ALA A 36 -12.18 -19.06 15.47
N HIS A 37 -11.57 -19.46 16.56
CA HIS A 37 -10.39 -20.32 16.55
C HIS A 37 -10.77 -21.77 16.78
N PRO A 38 -10.16 -22.74 16.08
CA PRO A 38 -10.40 -24.18 16.31
C PRO A 38 -10.00 -24.64 17.71
N GLY A 39 -9.05 -23.96 18.34
CA GLY A 39 -8.58 -24.27 19.70
C GLY A 39 -7.56 -23.24 20.19
N VAL A 40 -7.13 -23.37 21.43
CA VAL A 40 -6.11 -22.50 22.02
C VAL A 40 -4.79 -22.63 21.24
N GLY A 41 -4.24 -21.49 20.81
CA GLY A 41 -3.02 -21.43 20.01
C GLY A 41 -3.19 -21.85 18.54
N GLN A 42 -4.43 -22.05 18.09
CA GLN A 42 -4.75 -22.38 16.70
C GLN A 42 -5.47 -21.19 16.05
N SER A 43 -5.10 -20.86 14.82
CA SER A 43 -5.76 -19.81 14.04
C SER A 43 -6.12 -20.34 12.64
N THR A 44 -7.20 -19.79 12.08
CA THR A 44 -7.58 -20.01 10.67
C THR A 44 -6.78 -19.10 9.70
N GLY A 45 -5.87 -18.26 10.23
CA GLY A 45 -5.16 -17.22 9.51
C GLY A 45 -5.79 -15.82 9.70
N TYR A 46 -7.00 -15.77 10.26
CA TYR A 46 -7.70 -14.52 10.57
C TYR A 46 -8.12 -14.52 12.02
N ASP A 47 -7.78 -13.46 12.73
CA ASP A 47 -8.08 -13.30 14.15
C ASP A 47 -9.02 -12.10 14.37
N TYR A 48 -8.69 -10.97 13.78
CA TYR A 48 -9.42 -9.72 13.95
C TYR A 48 -9.32 -8.84 12.71
N SER A 49 -10.45 -8.26 12.25
CA SER A 49 -10.54 -7.56 10.97
C SER A 49 -9.67 -6.30 10.88
N ARG A 50 -9.31 -5.66 12.00
CA ARG A 50 -8.35 -4.56 11.99
C ARG A 50 -6.96 -5.02 11.53
N LEU A 51 -6.57 -6.24 11.90
CA LEU A 51 -5.30 -6.83 11.49
C LEU A 51 -5.40 -7.45 10.10
N GLN A 52 -6.38 -8.35 9.92
CA GLN A 52 -6.55 -9.12 8.70
C GLN A 52 -8.04 -9.35 8.42
N ASN A 53 -8.44 -9.21 7.15
CA ASN A 53 -9.80 -9.51 6.72
C ASN A 53 -9.76 -10.07 5.29
N PRO A 54 -10.43 -11.20 5.02
CA PRO A 54 -10.41 -11.84 3.69
C PRO A 54 -10.85 -10.90 2.57
N THR A 55 -11.83 -10.03 2.81
CA THR A 55 -12.30 -9.07 1.79
C THR A 55 -11.22 -8.04 1.46
N ARG A 56 -10.50 -7.52 2.47
CA ARG A 56 -9.39 -6.59 2.25
C ARG A 56 -8.22 -7.28 1.56
N GLU A 57 -7.92 -8.51 1.92
CA GLU A 57 -6.86 -9.31 1.30
C GLU A 57 -7.10 -9.52 -0.20
N VAL A 58 -8.35 -9.73 -0.63
CA VAL A 58 -8.68 -9.81 -2.05
C VAL A 58 -8.30 -8.52 -2.78
N LEU A 59 -8.62 -7.36 -2.21
CA LEU A 59 -8.24 -6.06 -2.78
C LEU A 59 -6.72 -5.90 -2.86
N GLU A 60 -6.01 -6.17 -1.77
CA GLU A 60 -4.57 -6.05 -1.67
C GLU A 60 -3.87 -6.95 -2.70
N LYS A 61 -4.25 -8.23 -2.80
CA LYS A 61 -3.70 -9.16 -3.80
C LYS A 61 -4.03 -8.75 -5.23
N THR A 62 -5.24 -8.22 -5.47
CA THR A 62 -5.63 -7.73 -6.80
C THR A 62 -4.73 -6.57 -7.24
N VAL A 63 -4.54 -5.58 -6.38
CA VAL A 63 -3.68 -4.43 -6.67
C VAL A 63 -2.23 -4.85 -6.87
N ALA A 64 -1.68 -5.68 -5.99
CA ALA A 64 -0.33 -6.21 -6.13
C ALA A 64 -0.15 -6.93 -7.49
N ASN A 65 -1.11 -7.78 -7.87
CA ASN A 65 -1.06 -8.50 -9.16
C ASN A 65 -1.13 -7.55 -10.37
N LEU A 66 -2.00 -6.51 -10.32
CA LEU A 66 -2.15 -5.56 -11.42
C LEU A 66 -0.91 -4.68 -11.61
N GLU A 67 -0.30 -4.27 -10.50
CA GLU A 67 0.89 -3.41 -10.48
C GLU A 67 2.21 -4.20 -10.61
N ASN A 68 2.15 -5.53 -10.73
CA ASN A 68 3.31 -6.44 -10.70
C ASN A 68 4.16 -6.26 -9.42
N GLY A 69 3.52 -5.88 -8.32
CA GLY A 69 4.12 -5.76 -6.99
C GLY A 69 4.17 -7.09 -6.26
N THR A 70 5.04 -7.20 -5.27
CA THR A 70 5.11 -8.36 -4.39
C THR A 70 3.92 -8.39 -3.43
N GLU A 71 3.58 -7.24 -2.88
CA GLU A 71 2.48 -7.05 -1.93
C GLU A 71 1.85 -5.66 -2.12
N ALA A 72 0.63 -5.49 -1.61
CA ALA A 72 -0.03 -4.21 -1.49
C ALA A 72 -0.75 -4.13 -0.13
N PHE A 73 -0.90 -2.93 0.40
CA PHE A 73 -1.58 -2.66 1.66
C PHE A 73 -2.71 -1.66 1.44
N ALA A 74 -3.93 -2.06 1.76
CA ALA A 74 -5.09 -1.18 1.70
C ALA A 74 -5.25 -0.42 3.02
N LEU A 75 -5.18 0.90 2.94
CA LEU A 75 -5.24 1.81 4.08
C LEU A 75 -6.46 2.73 3.97
N THR A 76 -6.84 3.32 5.08
CA THR A 76 -8.07 4.12 5.17
C THR A 76 -7.98 5.47 4.45
N THR A 77 -6.78 5.98 4.23
CA THR A 77 -6.55 7.28 3.54
C THR A 77 -5.21 7.27 2.81
N GLY A 78 -5.07 8.09 1.77
CA GLY A 78 -3.78 8.32 1.09
C GLY A 78 -2.70 8.82 2.05
N MET A 79 -3.05 9.69 3.01
CA MET A 79 -2.10 10.14 4.03
C MET A 79 -1.62 9.01 4.94
N ALA A 80 -2.48 8.04 5.27
CA ALA A 80 -2.06 6.84 5.99
C ALA A 80 -1.07 6.01 5.17
N ALA A 81 -1.28 5.91 3.86
CA ALA A 81 -0.36 5.21 2.96
C ALA A 81 1.01 5.90 2.90
N ILE A 82 1.05 7.23 2.75
CA ILE A 82 2.29 8.00 2.77
C ILE A 82 3.00 7.87 4.11
N THR A 83 2.26 7.97 5.23
CA THR A 83 2.85 7.82 6.56
C THR A 83 3.44 6.43 6.77
N LEU A 84 2.73 5.36 6.35
CA LEU A 84 3.27 4.00 6.44
C LEU A 84 4.55 3.84 5.62
N THR A 85 4.62 4.49 4.45
CA THR A 85 5.84 4.44 3.63
C THR A 85 7.03 5.09 4.33
N MET A 86 6.80 6.10 5.18
CA MET A 86 7.88 6.73 5.96
C MET A 86 8.53 5.77 6.97
N GLU A 87 7.83 4.72 7.41
CA GLU A 87 8.40 3.69 8.30
C GLU A 87 9.51 2.83 7.64
N LEU A 88 9.64 2.90 6.31
CA LEU A 88 10.73 2.23 5.58
C LEU A 88 12.07 2.96 5.74
N PHE A 89 12.06 4.21 6.15
CA PHE A 89 13.25 5.06 6.23
C PHE A 89 13.78 5.16 7.66
N LYS A 90 15.04 5.56 7.77
CA LYS A 90 15.74 5.75 9.05
C LYS A 90 16.09 7.22 9.24
N PRO A 91 16.22 7.69 10.49
CA PRO A 91 16.76 9.02 10.77
C PRO A 91 18.10 9.25 10.05
N GLY A 92 18.21 10.34 9.32
CA GLY A 92 19.37 10.68 8.50
C GLY A 92 19.24 10.30 7.02
N ASP A 93 18.22 9.53 6.65
CA ASP A 93 17.96 9.23 5.24
C ASP A 93 17.49 10.50 4.52
N ASN A 94 17.93 10.64 3.27
CA ASN A 94 17.48 11.72 2.37
C ASN A 94 16.37 11.21 1.46
N ILE A 95 15.24 11.89 1.47
CA ILE A 95 14.06 11.56 0.66
C ILE A 95 13.86 12.68 -0.34
N ILE A 96 13.89 12.34 -1.63
CA ILE A 96 13.61 13.29 -2.72
C ILE A 96 12.12 13.22 -3.04
N VAL A 97 11.47 14.36 -3.02
CA VAL A 97 10.03 14.52 -3.20
C VAL A 97 9.77 15.51 -4.31
N GLU A 98 8.79 15.22 -5.18
CA GLU A 98 8.30 16.18 -6.17
C GLU A 98 7.86 17.47 -5.48
N ALA A 99 8.24 18.63 -6.02
CA ALA A 99 7.94 19.92 -5.42
C ALA A 99 6.44 20.27 -5.47
N ASP A 100 5.74 19.83 -6.54
CA ASP A 100 4.30 20.05 -6.70
C ASP A 100 3.51 18.82 -6.23
N ILE A 101 3.35 18.69 -4.91
CA ILE A 101 2.61 17.60 -4.28
C ILE A 101 1.44 18.12 -3.45
N TYR A 102 0.59 17.18 -3.03
CA TYR A 102 -0.52 17.45 -2.14
C TYR A 102 -0.06 18.14 -0.84
N GLY A 103 -0.72 19.25 -0.47
CA GLY A 103 -0.34 20.05 0.69
C GLY A 103 -0.40 19.32 2.05
N GLY A 104 -1.16 18.21 2.15
CA GLY A 104 -1.13 17.32 3.31
C GLY A 104 0.21 16.59 3.43
N SER A 105 0.77 16.15 2.31
CA SER A 105 2.09 15.50 2.27
C SER A 105 3.20 16.47 2.64
N THR A 106 3.16 17.70 2.11
CA THR A 106 4.10 18.77 2.51
C THR A 106 4.08 19.00 4.01
N ARG A 107 2.88 19.11 4.63
CA ARG A 107 2.76 19.28 6.09
C ARG A 107 3.33 18.09 6.86
N LEU A 108 3.15 16.87 6.39
CA LEU A 108 3.75 15.68 6.99
C LEU A 108 5.26 15.76 6.94
N PHE A 109 5.83 16.07 5.79
CA PHE A 109 7.28 16.14 5.61
C PHE A 109 7.90 17.26 6.44
N ASP A 110 7.35 18.46 6.39
CA ASP A 110 7.90 19.63 7.08
C ASP A 110 7.74 19.58 8.60
N ASN A 111 6.62 19.04 9.10
CA ASN A 111 6.31 19.10 10.53
C ASN A 111 6.55 17.80 11.29
N VAL A 112 6.54 16.66 10.63
CA VAL A 112 6.72 15.34 11.26
C VAL A 112 8.06 14.74 10.86
N CYS A 113 8.30 14.59 9.57
CA CYS A 113 9.51 13.92 9.08
C CYS A 113 10.77 14.70 9.45
N SER A 114 10.75 16.04 9.35
CA SER A 114 11.87 16.88 9.76
C SER A 114 12.20 16.75 11.25
N LYS A 115 11.20 16.59 12.13
CA LYS A 115 11.41 16.34 13.56
C LYS A 115 11.99 14.96 13.87
N ASN A 116 11.76 14.00 12.98
CA ASN A 116 12.31 12.64 13.07
C ASN A 116 13.68 12.51 12.37
N ASN A 117 14.33 13.64 12.06
CA ASN A 117 15.62 13.71 11.38
C ASN A 117 15.64 13.06 9.99
N TYR A 118 14.53 13.05 9.26
CA TYR A 118 14.55 12.76 7.83
C TYR A 118 14.95 14.02 7.06
N GLU A 119 15.81 13.87 6.08
CA GLU A 119 16.20 14.97 5.20
C GLU A 119 15.29 14.98 3.97
N ILE A 120 14.41 15.98 3.86
CA ILE A 120 13.50 16.08 2.74
C ILE A 120 14.05 17.08 1.71
N THR A 121 14.21 16.63 0.48
CA THR A 121 14.62 17.46 -0.66
C THR A 121 13.47 17.58 -1.63
N TYR A 122 12.89 18.77 -1.75
CA TYR A 122 11.89 19.08 -2.77
C TYR A 122 12.57 19.40 -4.10
N LEU A 123 12.07 18.82 -5.19
CA LEU A 123 12.66 18.93 -6.52
C LEU A 123 11.56 18.95 -7.58
N ASP A 124 11.64 19.87 -8.54
CA ASP A 124 10.83 19.79 -9.77
C ASP A 124 11.44 18.73 -10.69
N CYS A 125 10.94 17.49 -10.58
CA CYS A 125 11.46 16.32 -11.31
C CYS A 125 11.29 16.44 -12.83
N SER A 126 10.46 17.39 -13.30
CA SER A 126 10.29 17.65 -14.73
C SER A 126 11.39 18.54 -15.30
N ARG A 127 12.05 19.34 -14.49
CA ARG A 127 13.00 20.38 -14.89
C ARG A 127 14.41 20.18 -14.36
N GLU A 128 14.56 19.49 -13.26
CA GLU A 128 15.83 19.30 -12.58
C GLU A 128 16.36 17.88 -12.78
N ASN A 129 17.68 17.73 -12.86
CA ASN A 129 18.31 16.42 -12.91
C ASN A 129 18.32 15.80 -11.51
N ILE A 130 17.52 14.77 -11.34
CA ILE A 130 17.40 14.03 -10.08
C ILE A 130 18.73 13.42 -9.65
N GLU A 131 19.53 12.93 -10.60
CA GLU A 131 20.82 12.28 -10.33
C GLU A 131 21.78 13.16 -9.54
N CYS A 132 21.75 14.49 -9.80
CA CYS A 132 22.61 15.45 -9.09
C CYS A 132 22.21 15.63 -7.61
N ARG A 133 21.02 15.18 -7.23
CA ARG A 133 20.49 15.31 -5.86
C ARG A 133 20.53 14.02 -5.07
N ILE A 134 20.82 12.89 -5.72
CA ILE A 134 20.95 11.60 -5.06
C ILE A 134 22.20 11.60 -4.19
N LYS A 135 22.01 11.36 -2.90
CA LYS A 135 23.06 11.12 -1.92
C LYS A 135 23.26 9.62 -1.71
N ALA A 136 24.29 9.20 -0.98
CA ALA A 136 24.58 7.79 -0.71
C ALA A 136 23.44 7.02 -0.03
N VAL A 137 22.53 7.73 0.64
CA VAL A 137 21.31 7.20 1.31
C VAL A 137 20.05 7.95 0.86
N SER A 138 19.93 8.20 -0.44
CA SER A 138 18.74 8.81 -1.00
C SER A 138 17.79 7.74 -1.52
N TYR A 139 16.51 7.92 -1.20
CA TYR A 139 15.42 7.12 -1.76
C TYR A 139 14.65 7.98 -2.75
N THR A 140 14.51 7.49 -3.97
CA THR A 140 13.79 8.18 -5.04
C THR A 140 12.45 7.52 -5.29
N HIS A 141 11.46 8.34 -5.56
CA HIS A 141 10.16 7.95 -6.10
C HIS A 141 9.16 7.38 -5.10
N LEU A 142 8.57 8.26 -4.32
CA LEU A 142 7.33 8.03 -3.59
C LEU A 142 6.16 8.63 -4.37
N ARG A 143 5.33 7.79 -4.96
CA ARG A 143 4.06 8.19 -5.54
C ARG A 143 2.93 7.40 -4.88
N ALA A 144 2.06 8.08 -4.14
CA ALA A 144 0.81 7.51 -3.71
C ALA A 144 -0.18 7.54 -4.89
N HIS A 145 -0.76 6.40 -5.25
CA HIS A 145 -1.93 6.36 -6.11
C HIS A 145 -3.14 6.80 -5.28
N GLU A 146 -3.46 8.07 -5.39
CA GLU A 146 -4.73 8.56 -4.87
C GLU A 146 -5.82 8.30 -5.92
N THR A 147 -6.83 7.51 -5.55
CA THR A 147 -8.07 7.45 -6.32
C THR A 147 -8.79 8.77 -6.11
N ARG A 148 -8.57 9.72 -7.01
CA ARG A 148 -9.32 10.96 -7.05
C ARG A 148 -10.70 10.64 -7.60
N SER A 149 -11.70 10.54 -6.73
CA SER A 149 -13.09 10.66 -7.15
C SER A 149 -13.35 12.14 -7.48
N ASN A 150 -13.50 12.43 -8.75
CA ASN A 150 -14.15 13.66 -9.19
C ASN A 150 -15.66 13.50 -9.08
#